data_1183a47e83c8c078c6f4f0f9314932f2
#
_entry.id   1183a47e83c8c078c6f4f0f9314932f2
#
_cell.length_a   1.000
_cell.length_b   1.000
_cell.length_c   1.000
_cell.angle_alpha   90.00
_cell.angle_beta   90.00
_cell.angle_gamma   90.00
#
_symmetry.space_group_name_H-M   'P 1'
#
loop_
_entity.id
_entity.type
_entity.pdbx_description
1 polymer ?
#
loop_
_entity_poly.entity_id
_entity_poly.type
_entity_poly.pdbx_seq_one_letter_code
_entity_poly.pdbx_strand_id
1 'polypeptide(L)'
;KEKVKDKSIFVRVQTWVSRIQDFIYATDAETPYQVQQAKIAIANGGVLVGLGPGNSRQRNFLPQAYNDFIYSIIIEEYGLLGGAFMIFIYLVFLFRCIRIFRRCPFAFGAFLAVGLSFTLVIQAIANMAVNVNLLPVTGVTLPLVSMGGSSYLFTCCAIGIILSVARNVEQTEGKIVDPFATPVPVPASPSNATA
;
A
#
# COMPACT_ATOMS: atom_id res chain seq x y z
N LYS A 1 4.51 36.36 -1.14
CA LYS A 1 4.43 34.90 -1.45
C LYS A 1 4.14 34.04 -0.20
N GLU A 2 4.50 34.47 0.99
CA GLU A 2 4.27 33.74 2.26
C GLU A 2 2.79 33.73 2.69
N LYS A 3 2.07 34.83 2.55
CA LYS A 3 0.64 34.92 2.90
C LYS A 3 -0.30 34.01 2.08
N VAL A 4 0.11 33.60 0.88
CA VAL A 4 -0.68 32.70 0.02
C VAL A 4 -0.53 31.24 0.47
N LYS A 5 0.66 30.89 1.00
CA LYS A 5 0.96 29.54 1.50
C LYS A 5 0.20 29.24 2.80
N ASP A 6 0.13 30.21 3.70
CA ASP A 6 -0.65 30.07 4.94
C ASP A 6 -2.14 29.91 4.68
N LYS A 7 -2.70 30.64 3.71
CA LYS A 7 -4.12 30.50 3.34
C LYS A 7 -4.45 29.09 2.79
N SER A 8 -3.54 28.48 2.02
CA SER A 8 -3.74 27.15 1.46
C SER A 8 -3.65 26.04 2.52
N ILE A 9 -2.80 26.19 3.53
CA ILE A 9 -2.70 25.25 4.66
C ILE A 9 -3.94 25.36 5.53
N PHE A 10 -4.41 26.56 5.83
CA PHE A 10 -5.62 26.80 6.63
C PHE A 10 -6.88 26.20 5.97
N VAL A 11 -7.03 26.32 4.65
CA VAL A 11 -8.14 25.72 3.89
C VAL A 11 -8.08 24.20 3.96
N ARG A 12 -6.91 23.60 3.89
CA ARG A 12 -6.76 22.12 4.00
C ARG A 12 -7.11 21.64 5.40
N VAL A 13 -6.67 22.33 6.44
CA VAL A 13 -7.02 22.00 7.83
C VAL A 13 -8.52 22.09 8.06
N GLN A 14 -9.17 23.15 7.57
CA GLN A 14 -10.63 23.28 7.66
C GLN A 14 -11.37 22.16 6.94
N THR A 15 -10.89 21.76 5.77
CA THR A 15 -11.48 20.62 5.03
C THR A 15 -11.31 19.30 5.80
N TRP A 16 -10.21 19.11 6.48
CA TRP A 16 -10.00 17.93 7.33
C TRP A 16 -10.90 17.93 8.56
N VAL A 17 -11.01 19.08 9.22
CA VAL A 17 -11.90 19.25 10.38
C VAL A 17 -13.36 19.01 9.98
N SER A 18 -13.83 19.56 8.86
CA SER A 18 -15.20 19.33 8.38
C SER A 18 -15.44 17.84 8.08
N ARG A 19 -14.51 17.13 7.43
CA ARG A 19 -14.66 15.70 7.17
C ARG A 19 -14.73 14.85 8.45
N ILE A 20 -13.99 15.24 9.48
CA ILE A 20 -14.03 14.57 10.79
C ILE A 20 -15.37 14.88 11.50
N GLN A 21 -15.84 16.13 11.44
CA GLN A 21 -17.13 16.53 11.98
C GLN A 21 -18.29 15.82 11.27
N ASP A 22 -18.25 15.78 9.94
CA ASP A 22 -19.25 15.06 9.13
C ASP A 22 -19.25 13.56 9.46
N PHE A 23 -18.07 12.97 9.71
CA PHE A 23 -17.95 11.57 10.09
C PHE A 23 -18.56 11.27 11.48
N ILE A 24 -18.38 12.19 12.45
CA ILE A 24 -18.82 11.98 13.85
C ILE A 24 -20.29 12.35 14.04
N TYR A 25 -20.75 13.42 13.37
CA TYR A 25 -22.07 14.03 13.62
C TYR A 25 -23.08 13.83 12.49
N ALA A 26 -22.65 13.39 11.29
CA ALA A 26 -23.58 13.18 10.19
C ALA A 26 -24.57 12.05 10.52
N THR A 27 -25.83 12.38 10.50
CA THR A 27 -26.91 11.39 10.49
C THR A 27 -26.89 10.63 9.15
N ASP A 28 -27.37 9.40 9.10
CA ASP A 28 -27.34 8.55 7.88
C ASP A 28 -27.92 9.24 6.62
N ALA A 29 -28.78 10.21 6.80
CA ALA A 29 -29.36 11.05 5.71
C ALA A 29 -28.39 12.09 5.14
N GLU A 30 -27.35 12.50 5.89
CA GLU A 30 -26.38 13.54 5.48
C GLU A 30 -25.02 12.95 5.08
N THR A 31 -24.87 11.61 5.14
CA THR A 31 -23.60 10.97 4.71
C THR A 31 -23.33 11.22 3.23
N PRO A 32 -22.07 11.47 2.83
CA PRO A 32 -21.71 11.66 1.44
C PRO A 32 -22.19 10.50 0.57
N TYR A 33 -22.74 10.80 -0.59
CA TYR A 33 -23.26 9.81 -1.54
C TYR A 33 -22.31 8.62 -1.78
N GLN A 34 -21.01 8.88 -1.87
CA GLN A 34 -19.99 7.84 -2.05
C GLN A 34 -19.96 6.82 -0.90
N VAL A 35 -20.08 7.29 0.34
CA VAL A 35 -20.08 6.43 1.53
C VAL A 35 -21.35 5.58 1.60
N GLN A 36 -22.50 6.17 1.23
CA GLN A 36 -23.78 5.43 1.16
C GLN A 36 -23.68 4.30 0.14
N GLN A 37 -23.17 4.58 -1.06
CA GLN A 37 -23.01 3.56 -2.10
C GLN A 37 -21.99 2.47 -1.71
N ALA A 38 -20.93 2.84 -1.01
CA ALA A 38 -19.96 1.86 -0.48
C ALA A 38 -20.60 0.93 0.58
N LYS A 39 -21.44 1.48 1.49
CA LYS A 39 -22.21 0.68 2.46
C LYS A 39 -23.16 -0.29 1.74
N ILE A 40 -23.85 0.17 0.70
CA ILE A 40 -24.75 -0.68 -0.11
C ILE A 40 -23.97 -1.79 -0.84
N ALA A 41 -22.80 -1.46 -1.40
CA ALA A 41 -21.93 -2.46 -2.04
C ALA A 41 -21.53 -3.57 -1.06
N ILE A 42 -21.08 -3.20 0.13
CA ILE A 42 -20.71 -4.16 1.18
C ILE A 42 -21.91 -5.01 1.63
N ALA A 43 -23.10 -4.38 1.80
CA ALA A 43 -24.32 -5.10 2.18
C ALA A 43 -24.76 -6.12 1.11
N ASN A 44 -24.61 -5.76 -0.18
CA ASN A 44 -24.94 -6.64 -1.30
C ASN A 44 -23.94 -7.81 -1.45
N GLY A 45 -22.68 -7.62 -1.05
CA GLY A 45 -21.64 -8.65 -1.18
C GLY A 45 -21.85 -9.88 -0.30
N GLY A 46 -22.65 -9.80 0.76
CA GLY A 46 -22.87 -10.91 1.67
C GLY A 46 -21.62 -11.38 2.42
N VAL A 47 -21.78 -12.44 3.25
CA VAL A 47 -20.68 -12.90 4.13
C VAL A 47 -19.75 -13.90 3.41
N LEU A 48 -20.27 -14.82 2.65
CA LEU A 48 -19.48 -15.94 2.08
C LEU A 48 -19.25 -15.81 0.58
N VAL A 49 -20.28 -15.47 -0.17
CA VAL A 49 -20.22 -15.44 -1.64
C VAL A 49 -20.83 -14.12 -2.10
N GLY A 50 -20.03 -13.32 -2.82
CA GLY A 50 -20.51 -12.08 -3.43
C GLY A 50 -21.43 -12.34 -4.64
N LEU A 51 -21.80 -11.26 -5.33
CA LEU A 51 -22.60 -11.31 -6.55
C LEU A 51 -21.89 -12.00 -7.73
N GLY A 52 -20.61 -12.35 -7.56
CA GLY A 52 -19.75 -12.92 -8.60
C GLY A 52 -18.94 -11.84 -9.34
N PRO A 53 -17.78 -12.23 -9.91
CA PRO A 53 -16.90 -11.32 -10.60
C PRO A 53 -17.59 -10.65 -11.81
N GLY A 54 -17.47 -9.33 -11.90
CA GLY A 54 -18.07 -8.53 -12.96
C GLY A 54 -19.54 -8.17 -12.77
N ASN A 55 -20.22 -8.68 -11.74
CA ASN A 55 -21.66 -8.44 -11.48
C ASN A 55 -21.91 -7.32 -10.45
N SER A 56 -20.91 -6.52 -10.12
CA SER A 56 -21.10 -5.38 -9.23
C SER A 56 -22.12 -4.41 -9.78
N ARG A 57 -23.17 -4.14 -8.99
CA ARG A 57 -24.24 -3.17 -9.32
C ARG A 57 -23.77 -1.74 -9.03
N GLN A 58 -22.96 -1.56 -7.99
CA GLN A 58 -22.54 -0.24 -7.52
C GLN A 58 -21.39 0.35 -8.35
N ARG A 59 -20.73 -0.46 -9.17
CA ARG A 59 -19.63 -0.04 -10.06
C ARG A 59 -19.99 1.16 -10.95
N ASN A 60 -21.23 1.24 -11.44
CA ASN A 60 -21.67 2.31 -12.33
C ASN A 60 -22.23 3.54 -11.59
N PHE A 61 -22.55 3.41 -10.30
CA PHE A 61 -23.12 4.47 -9.48
C PHE A 61 -22.08 5.17 -8.60
N LEU A 62 -20.93 4.55 -8.37
CA LEU A 62 -19.90 5.08 -7.50
C LEU A 62 -18.93 5.99 -8.28
N PRO A 63 -18.92 7.31 -8.04
CA PRO A 63 -17.92 8.19 -8.61
C PRO A 63 -16.53 7.74 -8.16
N GLN A 64 -15.58 7.60 -9.10
CA GLN A 64 -14.22 7.11 -8.82
C GLN A 64 -14.15 5.73 -8.15
N ALA A 65 -15.07 4.85 -8.48
CA ALA A 65 -15.16 3.48 -7.98
C ALA A 65 -13.81 2.73 -8.05
N TYR A 66 -13.08 2.92 -9.13
CA TYR A 66 -11.80 2.26 -9.37
C TYR A 66 -10.59 2.88 -8.67
N ASN A 67 -10.74 4.09 -8.13
CA ASN A 67 -9.66 4.78 -7.43
C ASN A 67 -9.71 4.47 -5.94
N ASP A 68 -10.66 5.09 -5.23
CA ASP A 68 -10.66 5.13 -3.77
C ASP A 68 -11.55 4.06 -3.14
N PHE A 69 -12.58 3.59 -3.89
CA PHE A 69 -13.62 2.66 -3.40
C PHE A 69 -13.55 1.26 -4.02
N ILE A 70 -12.43 0.90 -4.62
CA ILE A 70 -12.24 -0.42 -5.25
C ILE A 70 -12.44 -1.57 -4.26
N TYR A 71 -12.08 -1.38 -2.98
CA TYR A 71 -12.23 -2.39 -1.95
C TYR A 71 -13.70 -2.73 -1.67
N SER A 72 -14.60 -1.73 -1.69
CA SER A 72 -16.05 -1.98 -1.55
C SER A 72 -16.59 -2.82 -2.72
N ILE A 73 -16.09 -2.58 -3.94
CA ILE A 73 -16.46 -3.38 -5.12
C ILE A 73 -15.95 -4.82 -4.99
N ILE A 74 -14.73 -5.01 -4.51
CA ILE A 74 -14.18 -6.34 -4.26
C ILE A 74 -15.05 -7.10 -3.25
N ILE A 75 -15.52 -6.45 -2.19
CA ILE A 75 -16.44 -7.06 -1.23
C ILE A 75 -17.79 -7.36 -1.89
N GLU A 76 -18.32 -6.50 -2.75
CA GLU A 76 -19.58 -6.76 -3.47
C GLU A 76 -19.48 -7.96 -4.39
N GLU A 77 -18.37 -8.12 -5.11
CA GLU A 77 -18.18 -9.21 -6.08
C GLU A 77 -17.77 -10.56 -5.45
N TYR A 78 -16.87 -10.54 -4.47
CA TYR A 78 -16.29 -11.74 -3.86
C TYR A 78 -16.74 -12.00 -2.43
N GLY A 79 -17.60 -11.16 -1.90
CA GLY A 79 -18.04 -11.24 -0.51
C GLY A 79 -16.99 -10.77 0.50
N LEU A 80 -17.30 -10.92 1.77
CA LEU A 80 -16.38 -10.58 2.87
C LEU A 80 -15.09 -11.42 2.82
N LEU A 81 -15.16 -12.66 2.30
CA LEU A 81 -13.98 -13.50 2.08
C LEU A 81 -12.99 -12.87 1.10
N GLY A 82 -13.47 -12.23 0.03
CA GLY A 82 -12.60 -11.49 -0.90
C GLY A 82 -11.90 -10.31 -0.22
N GLY A 83 -12.64 -9.56 0.61
CA GLY A 83 -12.06 -8.49 1.42
C GLY A 83 -11.01 -9.00 2.42
N ALA A 84 -11.28 -10.08 3.13
CA ALA A 84 -10.34 -10.71 4.06
C ALA A 84 -9.09 -11.23 3.34
N PHE A 85 -9.24 -11.80 2.16
CA PHE A 85 -8.13 -12.27 1.33
C PHE A 85 -7.20 -11.12 0.91
N MET A 86 -7.75 -9.96 0.59
CA MET A 86 -6.95 -8.76 0.29
C MET A 86 -6.11 -8.31 1.50
N ILE A 87 -6.70 -8.27 2.69
CA ILE A 87 -5.96 -7.96 3.93
C ILE A 87 -4.85 -8.99 4.14
N PHE A 88 -5.14 -10.27 3.96
CA PHE A 88 -4.16 -11.35 4.10
C PHE A 88 -2.96 -11.17 3.16
N ILE A 89 -3.18 -10.81 1.90
CA ILE A 89 -2.08 -10.54 0.93
C ILE A 89 -1.16 -9.43 1.44
N TYR A 90 -1.70 -8.31 1.93
CA TYR A 90 -0.88 -7.22 2.47
C TYR A 90 -0.12 -7.63 3.74
N LEU A 91 -0.71 -8.45 4.60
CA LEU A 91 -0.03 -8.99 5.78
C LEU A 91 1.11 -9.96 5.40
N VAL A 92 0.90 -10.82 4.42
CA VAL A 92 1.96 -11.70 3.88
C VAL A 92 3.09 -10.87 3.28
N PHE A 93 2.77 -9.82 2.52
CA PHE A 93 3.75 -8.90 1.98
C PHE A 93 4.58 -8.25 3.09
N LEU A 94 3.95 -7.72 4.12
CA LEU A 94 4.62 -7.12 5.28
C LEU A 94 5.53 -8.12 6.00
N PHE A 95 5.02 -9.33 6.25
CA PHE A 95 5.79 -10.39 6.88
C PHE A 95 7.06 -10.75 6.08
N ARG A 96 6.94 -10.84 4.75
CA ARG A 96 8.08 -11.07 3.85
C ARG A 96 9.10 -9.95 3.94
N CYS A 97 8.67 -8.69 3.96
CA CYS A 97 9.57 -7.53 4.08
C CYS A 97 10.30 -7.50 5.44
N ILE A 98 9.60 -7.84 6.53
CA ILE A 98 10.23 -7.97 7.86
C ILE A 98 11.27 -9.11 7.87
N ARG A 99 11.00 -10.20 7.16
CA ARG A 99 11.97 -11.30 7.05
C ARG A 99 13.22 -10.88 6.28
N ILE A 100 13.08 -10.09 5.21
CA ILE A 100 14.21 -9.51 4.46
C ILE A 100 15.02 -8.60 5.38
N PHE A 101 14.35 -7.74 6.17
CA PHE A 101 15.01 -6.86 7.13
C PHE A 101 15.95 -7.61 8.10
N ARG A 102 15.46 -8.73 8.65
CA ARG A 102 16.25 -9.53 9.62
C ARG A 102 17.47 -10.20 9.01
N ARG A 103 17.52 -10.39 7.70
CA ARG A 103 18.60 -11.07 6.99
C ARG A 103 19.56 -10.12 6.28
N CYS A 104 19.20 -8.84 6.16
CA CYS A 104 19.97 -7.87 5.43
C CYS A 104 21.23 -7.47 6.22
N PRO A 105 22.47 -7.66 5.68
CA PRO A 105 23.69 -7.26 6.35
C PRO A 105 23.92 -5.75 6.35
N PHE A 106 23.27 -5.01 5.43
CA PHE A 106 23.41 -3.56 5.29
C PHE A 106 22.25 -2.83 5.95
N ALA A 107 22.53 -2.06 7.01
CA ALA A 107 21.50 -1.35 7.79
C ALA A 107 20.66 -0.40 6.93
N PHE A 108 21.26 0.36 6.01
CA PHE A 108 20.53 1.30 5.14
C PHE A 108 19.48 0.59 4.26
N GLY A 109 19.88 -0.47 3.56
CA GLY A 109 18.95 -1.25 2.70
C GLY A 109 17.81 -1.88 3.51
N ALA A 110 18.14 -2.40 4.69
CA ALA A 110 17.18 -3.00 5.60
C ALA A 110 16.09 -1.99 6.03
N PHE A 111 16.48 -0.84 6.56
CA PHE A 111 15.54 0.20 6.98
C PHE A 111 14.75 0.79 5.82
N LEU A 112 15.38 0.95 4.64
CA LEU A 112 14.69 1.43 3.45
C LEU A 112 13.58 0.48 3.02
N ALA A 113 13.86 -0.83 2.94
CA ALA A 113 12.87 -1.83 2.55
C ALA A 113 11.69 -1.91 3.53
N VAL A 114 11.99 -1.90 4.84
CA VAL A 114 10.93 -1.92 5.87
C VAL A 114 10.12 -0.63 5.86
N GLY A 115 10.75 0.53 5.78
CA GLY A 115 10.05 1.82 5.75
C GLY A 115 9.09 1.93 4.56
N LEU A 116 9.52 1.55 3.36
CA LEU A 116 8.66 1.52 2.17
C LEU A 116 7.52 0.51 2.31
N SER A 117 7.79 -0.70 2.81
CA SER A 117 6.75 -1.71 2.99
C SER A 117 5.70 -1.29 4.02
N PHE A 118 6.12 -0.71 5.16
CA PHE A 118 5.19 -0.15 6.14
C PHE A 118 4.32 0.95 5.55
N THR A 119 4.90 1.87 4.78
CA THR A 119 4.14 2.94 4.12
C THR A 119 3.06 2.38 3.21
N LEU A 120 3.39 1.39 2.36
CA LEU A 120 2.42 0.75 1.47
C LEU A 120 1.31 0.02 2.23
N VAL A 121 1.66 -0.71 3.29
CA VAL A 121 0.67 -1.47 4.07
C VAL A 121 -0.23 -0.55 4.89
N ILE A 122 0.31 0.48 5.52
CA ILE A 122 -0.49 1.49 6.24
C ILE A 122 -1.45 2.19 5.28
N GLN A 123 -0.98 2.57 4.09
CA GLN A 123 -1.82 3.15 3.05
C GLN A 123 -2.96 2.20 2.63
N ALA A 124 -2.67 0.90 2.45
CA ALA A 124 -3.67 -0.10 2.14
C ALA A 124 -4.71 -0.27 3.26
N ILE A 125 -4.27 -0.40 4.50
CA ILE A 125 -5.15 -0.52 5.67
C ILE A 125 -6.02 0.74 5.82
N ALA A 126 -5.45 1.93 5.66
CA ALA A 126 -6.20 3.18 5.72
C ALA A 126 -7.29 3.25 4.64
N ASN A 127 -6.99 2.87 3.39
CA ASN A 127 -7.98 2.81 2.32
C ASN A 127 -9.09 1.80 2.66
N MET A 128 -8.74 0.58 3.08
CA MET A 128 -9.72 -0.45 3.44
C MET A 128 -10.61 0.01 4.61
N ALA A 129 -10.03 0.67 5.63
CA ALA A 129 -10.77 1.20 6.78
C ALA A 129 -11.76 2.32 6.37
N VAL A 130 -11.37 3.17 5.42
CA VAL A 130 -12.28 4.18 4.84
C VAL A 130 -13.44 3.51 4.10
N ASN A 131 -13.17 2.48 3.31
CA ASN A 131 -14.19 1.76 2.54
C ASN A 131 -15.24 1.08 3.43
N VAL A 132 -14.83 0.55 4.59
CA VAL A 132 -15.76 -0.03 5.60
C VAL A 132 -16.29 1.01 6.58
N ASN A 133 -16.10 2.30 6.30
CA ASN A 133 -16.59 3.42 7.12
C ASN A 133 -16.07 3.41 8.57
N LEU A 134 -14.86 2.92 8.80
CA LEU A 134 -14.15 3.04 10.10
C LEU A 134 -13.37 4.36 10.20
N LEU A 135 -13.01 4.96 9.06
CA LEU A 135 -12.29 6.23 8.98
C LEU A 135 -12.98 7.19 8.00
N PRO A 136 -12.82 8.51 8.19
CA PRO A 136 -13.34 9.50 7.25
C PRO A 136 -12.69 9.36 5.87
N VAL A 137 -13.39 9.76 4.82
CA VAL A 137 -12.90 9.68 3.44
C VAL A 137 -11.64 10.51 3.26
N THR A 138 -10.52 9.85 2.94
CA THR A 138 -9.20 10.47 2.80
C THR A 138 -8.76 10.65 1.35
N GLY A 139 -9.37 9.95 0.41
CA GLY A 139 -8.97 9.99 -1.01
C GLY A 139 -7.63 9.26 -1.26
N VAL A 140 -7.27 8.31 -0.41
CA VAL A 140 -6.04 7.51 -0.56
C VAL A 140 -6.36 6.27 -1.38
N THR A 141 -5.59 6.02 -2.43
CA THR A 141 -5.77 4.86 -3.31
C THR A 141 -5.20 3.57 -2.71
N LEU A 142 -5.79 2.43 -3.03
CA LEU A 142 -5.27 1.12 -2.62
C LEU A 142 -4.04 0.75 -3.46
N PRO A 143 -2.84 0.54 -2.88
CA PRO A 143 -1.63 0.22 -3.63
C PRO A 143 -1.78 -1.01 -4.51
N LEU A 144 -1.30 -0.97 -5.74
CA LEU A 144 -1.35 -2.02 -6.77
C LEU A 144 -2.73 -2.40 -7.31
N VAL A 145 -3.81 -2.06 -6.65
CA VAL A 145 -5.18 -2.48 -7.02
C VAL A 145 -5.97 -1.32 -7.62
N SER A 146 -5.83 -0.13 -7.05
CA SER A 146 -6.54 1.07 -7.53
C SER A 146 -5.94 1.62 -8.83
N MET A 147 -6.80 2.12 -9.71
CA MET A 147 -6.39 2.81 -10.95
C MET A 147 -5.99 4.28 -10.69
N GLY A 148 -5.01 4.51 -9.84
CA GLY A 148 -4.44 5.84 -9.62
C GLY A 148 -3.15 6.01 -10.44
N GLY A 149 -3.17 6.74 -11.56
CA GLY A 149 -2.04 6.80 -12.51
C GLY A 149 -0.68 7.13 -11.86
N SER A 150 -0.57 8.21 -11.10
CA SER A 150 0.67 8.58 -10.39
C SER A 150 0.96 7.66 -9.19
N SER A 151 -0.07 7.29 -8.44
CA SER A 151 0.07 6.39 -7.28
C SER A 151 0.64 5.02 -7.69
N TYR A 152 0.20 4.50 -8.83
CA TYR A 152 0.68 3.24 -9.37
C TYR A 152 2.19 3.27 -9.69
N LEU A 153 2.67 4.35 -10.33
CA LEU A 153 4.09 4.52 -10.64
C LEU A 153 4.95 4.54 -9.37
N PHE A 154 4.56 5.32 -8.35
CA PHE A 154 5.28 5.37 -7.08
C PHE A 154 5.28 4.04 -6.34
N THR A 155 4.17 3.32 -6.37
CA THR A 155 4.06 1.98 -5.77
C THR A 155 4.97 0.97 -6.48
N CYS A 156 5.01 0.98 -7.81
CA CYS A 156 5.92 0.13 -8.59
C CYS A 156 7.39 0.44 -8.29
N CYS A 157 7.76 1.72 -8.20
CA CYS A 157 9.11 2.12 -7.81
C CYS A 157 9.48 1.63 -6.40
N ALA A 158 8.57 1.80 -5.43
CA ALA A 158 8.78 1.34 -4.07
C ALA A 158 9.00 -0.19 -4.00
N ILE A 159 8.18 -0.96 -4.71
CA ILE A 159 8.34 -2.41 -4.80
C ILE A 159 9.64 -2.80 -5.51
N GLY A 160 10.02 -2.09 -6.58
CA GLY A 160 11.29 -2.29 -7.26
C GLY A 160 12.49 -2.11 -6.33
N ILE A 161 12.47 -1.10 -5.46
CA ILE A 161 13.52 -0.88 -4.45
C ILE A 161 13.53 -2.03 -3.44
N ILE A 162 12.38 -2.45 -2.92
CA ILE A 162 12.28 -3.58 -1.97
C ILE A 162 12.84 -4.86 -2.59
N LEU A 163 12.49 -5.16 -3.84
CA LEU A 163 12.99 -6.33 -4.56
C LEU A 163 14.51 -6.27 -4.83
N SER A 164 15.05 -5.08 -5.12
CA SER A 164 16.48 -4.88 -5.28
C SER A 164 17.24 -5.18 -3.99
N VAL A 165 16.72 -4.73 -2.84
CA VAL A 165 17.30 -5.06 -1.53
C VAL A 165 17.20 -6.55 -1.25
N ALA A 166 16.06 -7.19 -1.53
CA ALA A 166 15.87 -8.63 -1.34
C ALA A 166 16.87 -9.46 -2.15
N ARG A 167 17.08 -9.09 -3.42
CA ARG A 167 18.05 -9.76 -4.30
C ARG A 167 19.49 -9.67 -3.75
N ASN A 168 19.88 -8.49 -3.24
CA ASN A 168 21.21 -8.33 -2.65
C ASN A 168 21.41 -9.22 -1.41
N VAL A 169 20.37 -9.40 -0.59
CA VAL A 169 20.40 -10.29 0.57
C VAL A 169 20.62 -11.75 0.13
N GLU A 170 19.84 -12.23 -0.84
CA GLU A 170 19.97 -13.59 -1.38
C GLU A 170 21.34 -13.86 -2.00
N GLN A 171 21.91 -12.91 -2.73
CA GLN A 171 23.26 -13.04 -3.31
C GLN A 171 24.36 -13.10 -2.24
N THR A 172 24.18 -12.39 -1.14
CA THR A 172 25.15 -12.42 -0.03
C THR A 172 25.05 -13.73 0.74
N GLU A 173 23.83 -14.24 1.00
CA GLU A 173 23.62 -15.56 1.60
C GLU A 173 24.17 -16.67 0.71
N GLY A 174 23.96 -16.64 -0.61
CA GLY A 174 24.49 -17.62 -1.55
C GLY A 174 26.02 -17.68 -1.59
N LYS A 175 26.70 -16.54 -1.43
CA LYS A 175 28.17 -16.50 -1.33
C LYS A 175 28.72 -17.09 -0.03
N ILE A 176 27.95 -17.02 1.05
CA ILE A 176 28.37 -17.59 2.36
C ILE A 176 28.16 -19.11 2.40
N VAL A 177 27.21 -19.63 1.61
CA VAL A 177 26.88 -21.06 1.58
C VAL A 177 27.81 -21.88 0.67
N ASP A 178 28.62 -21.24 -0.18
CA ASP A 178 29.61 -21.89 -1.04
C ASP A 178 31.02 -21.87 -0.38
N PRO A 179 31.35 -22.82 0.52
CA PRO A 179 32.69 -22.88 1.15
C PRO A 179 33.77 -23.33 0.18
N PHE A 180 33.42 -23.71 -1.05
CA PHE A 180 34.36 -24.12 -2.12
C PHE A 180 34.46 -23.09 -3.27
N ALA A 181 33.86 -21.93 -3.16
CA ALA A 181 34.13 -20.85 -4.10
C ALA A 181 35.63 -20.47 -3.95
N THR A 182 36.43 -20.89 -4.91
CA THR A 182 37.85 -20.53 -4.99
C THR A 182 38.04 -19.03 -4.76
N PRO A 183 38.94 -18.63 -3.84
CA PRO A 183 39.19 -17.21 -3.62
C PRO A 183 39.64 -16.58 -4.94
N VAL A 184 38.92 -15.54 -5.36
CA VAL A 184 39.33 -14.73 -6.52
C VAL A 184 40.78 -14.29 -6.24
N PRO A 185 41.75 -14.58 -7.13
CA PRO A 185 43.14 -14.17 -6.90
C PRO A 185 43.17 -12.65 -6.77
N VAL A 186 43.61 -12.18 -5.63
CA VAL A 186 43.89 -10.75 -5.40
C VAL A 186 44.95 -10.36 -6.42
N PRO A 187 44.75 -9.39 -7.30
CA PRO A 187 45.78 -8.95 -8.20
C PRO A 187 47.00 -8.53 -7.38
N ALA A 188 48.14 -9.16 -7.65
CA ALA A 188 49.39 -8.86 -6.97
C ALA A 188 49.67 -7.37 -7.10
N SER A 189 49.88 -6.69 -5.97
CA SER A 189 50.34 -5.31 -5.96
C SER A 189 51.69 -5.23 -6.75
N PRO A 190 51.88 -4.22 -7.63
CA PRO A 190 53.14 -4.06 -8.30
C PRO A 190 54.24 -3.85 -7.25
N SER A 191 55.13 -4.81 -7.15
CA SER A 191 56.31 -4.69 -6.32
C SER A 191 57.12 -3.49 -6.81
N ASN A 192 57.38 -2.56 -5.91
CA ASN A 192 58.32 -1.47 -6.12
C ASN A 192 59.69 -2.07 -6.53
N ALA A 193 59.96 -2.02 -7.82
CA ALA A 193 61.30 -2.16 -8.32
C ALA A 193 61.97 -0.78 -8.26
N THR A 194 62.58 -0.49 -7.11
CA THR A 194 63.63 0.51 -7.00
C THR A 194 64.97 -0.20 -6.95
N ALA A 195 65.75 -0.04 -7.98
CA ALA A 195 67.20 -0.05 -7.98
C ALA A 195 67.68 1.00 -8.95
#